data_27908834b6ea68a3063541bbf0f74bae
#
_entry.id   27908834b6ea68a3063541bbf0f74bae
#
_cell.length_a   1.000
_cell.length_b   1.000
_cell.length_c   1.000
_cell.angle_alpha   90.00
_cell.angle_beta   90.00
_cell.angle_gamma   90.00
#
_symmetry.space_group_name_H-M   'P 1'
#
loop_
_entity.id
_entity.type
_entity.pdbx_description
1 polymer ?
#
loop_
_entity_poly.entity_id
_entity_poly.type
_entity_poly.pdbx_seq_one_letter_code
_entity_poly.pdbx_strand_id
1 'polypeptide(L)'
;PVEKISMVNYRTIDSTSFPDPSRNLIDTIDQMETIQDWMNEYLQEEGADPLDFVGSLKKPYDVSEISSRIRCALNVDTSWYSEVSTPQDAFRWWRHKLTMLGILVFLSGTVGGNTHRKLDLQEFRGFALIDDYAPLIFINSADTYTGRLFSLIHENVHIWLGDNSLFNRLDW
;
A
#
# COMPACT_ATOMS: atom_id res chain seq x y z
N PRO A 1 -1.14 -12.50 30.85
CA PRO A 1 -2.02 -11.83 29.90
C PRO A 1 -1.35 -11.97 28.54
N VAL A 2 -1.97 -12.78 27.68
CA VAL A 2 -1.52 -12.98 26.30
C VAL A 2 -2.04 -11.77 25.54
N GLU A 3 -1.12 -10.93 25.07
CA GLU A 3 -1.46 -9.84 24.15
C GLU A 3 -2.17 -10.43 22.93
N LYS A 4 -3.38 -9.92 22.68
CA LYS A 4 -4.09 -10.18 21.44
C LYS A 4 -3.31 -9.51 20.32
N ILE A 5 -2.45 -10.28 19.64
CA ILE A 5 -2.05 -9.95 18.29
C ILE A 5 -3.36 -9.94 17.49
N SER A 6 -3.71 -8.79 16.94
CA SER A 6 -4.78 -8.66 15.96
C SER A 6 -4.40 -9.58 14.82
N MET A 7 -4.90 -10.82 14.84
CA MET A 7 -4.72 -11.73 13.72
C MET A 7 -5.54 -11.15 12.57
N VAL A 8 -4.86 -10.42 11.70
CA VAL A 8 -5.30 -10.25 10.32
C VAL A 8 -5.60 -11.66 9.82
N ASN A 9 -6.86 -11.93 9.47
CA ASN A 9 -7.34 -13.25 9.14
C ASN A 9 -6.54 -13.84 7.98
N TYR A 10 -5.60 -14.74 8.29
CA TYR A 10 -5.00 -15.66 7.33
C TYR A 10 -6.11 -16.62 6.84
N ARG A 11 -6.90 -16.21 5.88
CA ARG A 11 -7.80 -17.14 5.19
C ARG A 11 -7.02 -17.85 4.10
N THR A 12 -6.54 -19.02 4.46
CA THR A 12 -6.22 -20.10 3.53
C THR A 12 -7.45 -20.40 2.66
N ILE A 13 -7.42 -19.96 1.42
CA ILE A 13 -8.25 -20.52 0.38
C ILE A 13 -7.38 -21.49 -0.39
N ASP A 14 -7.70 -22.77 -0.24
CA ASP A 14 -7.15 -23.95 -0.91
C ASP A 14 -5.65 -24.27 -0.71
N SER A 15 -5.46 -25.51 -0.28
CA SER A 15 -4.28 -26.24 0.13
C SER A 15 -3.16 -26.36 -0.92
N THR A 16 -2.53 -25.24 -1.27
CA THR A 16 -1.16 -25.22 -1.77
C THR A 16 -0.33 -24.41 -0.77
N SER A 17 0.62 -25.04 -0.13
CA SER A 17 1.43 -24.51 0.96
C SER A 17 2.15 -23.23 0.56
N PHE A 18 1.58 -22.08 0.97
CA PHE A 18 2.35 -20.83 1.00
C PHE A 18 3.37 -20.98 2.15
N PRO A 19 4.66 -20.69 1.93
CA PRO A 19 5.61 -20.63 3.02
C PRO A 19 5.15 -19.58 4.03
N ASP A 20 5.30 -19.85 5.31
CA ASP A 20 5.03 -18.87 6.36
C ASP A 20 5.80 -17.58 6.07
N PRO A 21 5.20 -16.40 6.32
CA PRO A 21 5.86 -15.13 6.08
C PRO A 21 7.17 -15.04 6.88
N SER A 22 8.20 -14.51 6.26
CA SER A 22 9.49 -14.34 6.91
C SER A 22 9.40 -13.40 8.12
N ARG A 23 10.29 -13.58 9.08
CA ARG A 23 10.40 -12.64 10.21
C ARG A 23 10.65 -11.21 9.76
N ASN A 24 11.35 -11.00 8.65
CA ASN A 24 11.61 -9.68 8.10
C ASN A 24 10.32 -9.01 7.59
N LEU A 25 9.46 -9.77 6.92
CA LEU A 25 8.16 -9.25 6.46
C LEU A 25 7.25 -8.93 7.66
N ILE A 26 7.13 -9.84 8.63
CA ILE A 26 6.33 -9.65 9.84
C ILE A 26 6.76 -8.37 10.58
N ASP A 27 8.06 -8.24 10.90
CA ASP A 27 8.57 -7.07 11.62
C ASP A 27 8.40 -5.76 10.81
N THR A 28 8.38 -5.83 9.47
CA THR A 28 8.10 -4.67 8.62
C THR A 28 6.63 -4.27 8.69
N ILE A 29 5.72 -5.24 8.68
CA ILE A 29 4.27 -4.99 8.83
C ILE A 29 4.00 -4.38 10.20
N ASP A 30 4.47 -5.00 11.28
CA ASP A 30 4.28 -4.52 12.66
C ASP A 30 4.79 -3.07 12.82
N GLN A 31 5.93 -2.74 12.19
CA GLN A 31 6.46 -1.39 12.19
C GLN A 31 5.54 -0.42 11.44
N MET A 32 4.99 -0.81 10.30
CA MET A 32 4.09 0.04 9.51
C MET A 32 2.74 0.22 10.20
N GLU A 33 2.20 -0.82 10.83
CA GLU A 33 0.99 -0.73 11.65
C GLU A 33 1.19 0.24 12.82
N THR A 34 2.31 0.15 13.53
CA THR A 34 2.64 1.09 14.62
C THR A 34 2.68 2.54 14.15
N ILE A 35 3.26 2.80 12.96
CA ILE A 35 3.32 4.15 12.38
C ILE A 35 1.91 4.61 11.95
N GLN A 36 1.12 3.72 11.36
CA GLN A 36 -0.25 4.00 10.96
C GLN A 36 -1.14 4.36 12.15
N ASP A 37 -1.09 3.57 13.22
CA ASP A 37 -1.85 3.79 14.46
C ASP A 37 -1.50 5.16 15.07
N TRP A 38 -0.21 5.46 15.18
CA TRP A 38 0.24 6.76 15.70
C TRP A 38 -0.27 7.93 14.82
N MET A 39 -0.21 7.80 13.50
CA MET A 39 -0.68 8.85 12.59
C MET A 39 -2.20 8.99 12.64
N ASN A 40 -2.93 7.87 12.75
CA ASN A 40 -4.39 7.87 12.90
C ASN A 40 -4.80 8.63 14.18
N GLU A 41 -4.19 8.30 15.33
CA GLU A 41 -4.44 9.00 16.60
C GLU A 41 -4.16 10.50 16.49
N TYR A 42 -2.99 10.86 15.92
CA TYR A 42 -2.60 12.25 15.73
C TYR A 42 -3.60 13.03 14.84
N LEU A 43 -4.01 12.45 13.71
CA LEU A 43 -4.96 13.11 12.80
C LEU A 43 -6.34 13.31 13.45
N GLN A 44 -6.81 12.33 14.22
CA GLN A 44 -8.07 12.46 14.96
C GLN A 44 -7.97 13.53 16.06
N GLU A 45 -6.87 13.62 16.81
CA GLU A 45 -6.64 14.66 17.81
C GLU A 45 -6.58 16.06 17.20
N GLU A 46 -6.02 16.19 15.99
CA GLU A 46 -6.01 17.45 15.23
C GLU A 46 -7.37 17.78 14.56
N GLY A 47 -8.38 16.91 14.70
CA GLY A 47 -9.73 17.11 14.18
C GLY A 47 -9.84 16.92 12.66
N ALA A 48 -8.98 16.10 12.07
CA ALA A 48 -9.10 15.74 10.66
C ALA A 48 -10.37 14.92 10.40
N ASP A 49 -10.94 15.08 9.22
CA ASP A 49 -12.03 14.22 8.74
C ASP A 49 -11.46 12.93 8.14
N PRO A 50 -12.22 11.81 8.19
CA PRO A 50 -11.83 10.59 7.49
C PRO A 50 -11.78 10.81 5.97
N LEU A 51 -10.95 10.03 5.30
CA LEU A 51 -10.76 10.10 3.85
C LEU A 51 -11.86 9.32 3.12
N ASP A 52 -12.80 10.03 2.52
CA ASP A 52 -14.02 9.48 1.89
C ASP A 52 -13.77 8.46 0.77
N PHE A 53 -12.58 8.43 0.20
CA PHE A 53 -12.25 7.50 -0.89
C PHE A 53 -11.86 6.12 -0.40
N VAL A 54 -11.43 5.95 0.86
CA VAL A 54 -11.04 4.66 1.43
C VAL A 54 -12.25 3.73 1.44
N GLY A 55 -12.11 2.53 0.86
CA GLY A 55 -13.18 1.55 0.78
C GLY A 55 -14.43 2.02 0.02
N SER A 56 -14.34 3.10 -0.78
CA SER A 56 -15.49 3.68 -1.47
C SER A 56 -15.93 2.92 -2.72
N LEU A 57 -15.08 2.03 -3.25
CA LEU A 57 -15.40 1.20 -4.40
C LEU A 57 -16.13 -0.07 -3.96
N LYS A 58 -17.32 -0.30 -4.50
CA LYS A 58 -18.18 -1.47 -4.19
C LYS A 58 -18.43 -2.32 -5.43
N LYS A 59 -18.46 -3.66 -5.24
CA LYS A 59 -18.82 -4.60 -6.31
C LYS A 59 -20.28 -4.41 -6.77
N PRO A 60 -20.60 -4.64 -8.07
CA PRO A 60 -19.68 -4.99 -9.14
C PRO A 60 -18.90 -3.76 -9.64
N TYR A 61 -17.63 -3.96 -10.07
CA TYR A 61 -16.78 -2.86 -10.54
C TYR A 61 -16.74 -2.81 -12.07
N ASP A 62 -16.79 -1.60 -12.62
CA ASP A 62 -16.27 -1.31 -13.95
C ASP A 62 -14.85 -0.76 -13.82
N VAL A 63 -13.88 -1.42 -14.44
CA VAL A 63 -12.46 -1.01 -14.41
C VAL A 63 -12.27 0.42 -14.95
N SER A 64 -13.04 0.82 -15.95
CA SER A 64 -13.00 2.17 -16.51
C SER A 64 -13.49 3.21 -15.50
N GLU A 65 -14.56 2.90 -14.76
CA GLU A 65 -15.09 3.76 -13.72
C GLU A 65 -14.08 3.92 -12.56
N ILE A 66 -13.52 2.80 -12.07
CA ILE A 66 -12.47 2.80 -11.03
C ILE A 66 -11.31 3.70 -11.44
N SER A 67 -10.75 3.46 -12.62
CA SER A 67 -9.63 4.24 -13.15
C SER A 67 -9.96 5.73 -13.26
N SER A 68 -11.16 6.07 -13.67
CA SER A 68 -11.62 7.46 -13.79
C SER A 68 -11.79 8.14 -12.44
N ARG A 69 -12.36 7.44 -11.45
CA ARG A 69 -12.55 7.97 -10.09
C ARG A 69 -11.20 8.22 -9.40
N ILE A 70 -10.29 7.26 -9.47
CA ILE A 70 -8.95 7.38 -8.88
C ILE A 70 -8.19 8.54 -9.53
N ARG A 71 -8.17 8.64 -10.86
CA ARG A 71 -7.49 9.74 -11.56
C ARG A 71 -8.10 11.10 -11.22
N CYS A 72 -9.43 11.18 -11.14
CA CYS A 72 -10.12 12.42 -10.76
C CYS A 72 -9.69 12.88 -9.36
N ALA A 73 -9.71 12.00 -8.36
CA ALA A 73 -9.31 12.33 -7.00
C ALA A 73 -7.83 12.74 -6.88
N LEU A 74 -6.95 12.09 -7.66
CA LEU A 74 -5.52 12.41 -7.70
C LEU A 74 -5.20 13.62 -8.59
N ASN A 75 -6.18 14.19 -9.28
CA ASN A 75 -5.98 15.21 -10.32
C ASN A 75 -4.93 14.77 -11.33
N VAL A 76 -5.14 13.58 -11.94
CA VAL A 76 -4.24 12.95 -12.91
C VAL A 76 -4.90 12.89 -14.27
N ASP A 77 -4.35 13.64 -15.22
CA ASP A 77 -4.76 13.59 -16.62
C ASP A 77 -4.27 12.30 -17.31
N THR A 78 -4.94 11.92 -18.40
CA THR A 78 -4.52 10.76 -19.21
C THR A 78 -3.17 10.95 -19.89
N SER A 79 -2.71 12.19 -20.02
CA SER A 79 -1.41 12.57 -20.61
C SER A 79 -0.29 12.73 -19.55
N TRP A 80 -0.51 12.34 -18.28
CA TRP A 80 0.45 12.50 -17.18
C TRP A 80 1.88 12.03 -17.52
N TYR A 81 2.00 11.02 -18.39
CA TYR A 81 3.29 10.49 -18.83
C TYR A 81 4.13 11.52 -19.61
N SER A 82 3.54 12.59 -20.11
CA SER A 82 4.27 13.69 -20.75
C SER A 82 5.03 14.57 -19.74
N GLU A 83 4.66 14.50 -18.47
CA GLU A 83 5.31 15.26 -17.39
C GLU A 83 6.54 14.56 -16.79
N VAL A 84 6.81 13.32 -17.22
CA VAL A 84 7.87 12.48 -16.66
C VAL A 84 8.75 11.92 -17.77
N SER A 85 10.07 11.85 -17.51
CA SER A 85 11.04 11.41 -18.50
C SER A 85 11.60 10.00 -18.25
N THR A 86 11.56 9.56 -16.99
CA THR A 86 12.12 8.26 -16.58
C THR A 86 11.15 7.51 -15.67
N PRO A 87 11.28 6.17 -15.56
CA PRO A 87 10.50 5.40 -14.58
C PRO A 87 10.71 5.87 -13.13
N GLN A 88 11.88 6.40 -12.81
CA GLN A 88 12.16 6.99 -11.50
C GLN A 88 11.36 8.27 -11.27
N ASP A 89 11.27 9.15 -12.27
CA ASP A 89 10.47 10.37 -12.18
C ASP A 89 8.98 10.04 -12.10
N ALA A 90 8.53 9.05 -12.88
CA ALA A 90 7.16 8.56 -12.82
C ALA A 90 6.80 8.04 -11.41
N PHE A 91 7.66 7.23 -10.79
CA PHE A 91 7.45 6.75 -9.42
C PHE A 91 7.37 7.92 -8.41
N ARG A 92 8.28 8.89 -8.48
CA ARG A 92 8.29 10.07 -7.61
C ARG A 92 7.03 10.92 -7.78
N TRP A 93 6.61 11.12 -9.03
CA TRP A 93 5.43 11.89 -9.39
C TRP A 93 4.15 11.24 -8.81
N TRP A 94 3.96 9.94 -9.02
CA TRP A 94 2.82 9.20 -8.47
C TRP A 94 2.84 9.16 -6.94
N ARG A 95 4.00 8.91 -6.34
CA ARG A 95 4.15 8.96 -4.88
C ARG A 95 3.73 10.31 -4.32
N HIS A 96 4.15 11.41 -4.96
CA HIS A 96 3.75 12.76 -4.54
C HIS A 96 2.23 12.94 -4.61
N LYS A 97 1.57 12.53 -5.70
CA LYS A 97 0.12 12.61 -5.86
C LYS A 97 -0.63 11.85 -4.76
N LEU A 98 -0.20 10.64 -4.44
CA LEU A 98 -0.79 9.83 -3.37
C LEU A 98 -0.59 10.46 -2.00
N THR A 99 0.60 10.99 -1.72
CA THR A 99 0.88 11.70 -0.46
C THR A 99 0.01 12.96 -0.31
N MET A 100 -0.20 13.70 -1.38
CA MET A 100 -1.10 14.87 -1.37
C MET A 100 -2.57 14.49 -1.17
N LEU A 101 -2.98 13.27 -1.50
CA LEU A 101 -4.31 12.74 -1.23
C LEU A 101 -4.48 12.25 0.23
N GLY A 102 -3.41 12.21 1.01
CA GLY A 102 -3.42 11.75 2.41
C GLY A 102 -2.94 10.32 2.62
N ILE A 103 -2.41 9.65 1.58
CA ILE A 103 -1.88 8.29 1.70
C ILE A 103 -0.42 8.34 2.15
N LEU A 104 -0.09 7.61 3.23
CA LEU A 104 1.29 7.43 3.68
C LEU A 104 2.02 6.46 2.73
N VAL A 105 3.14 6.88 2.13
CA VAL A 105 3.89 6.03 1.20
C VAL A 105 5.32 5.81 1.68
N PHE A 106 5.61 4.60 2.12
CA PHE A 106 6.94 4.16 2.58
C PHE A 106 7.67 3.36 1.51
N LEU A 107 8.99 3.47 1.51
CA LEU A 107 9.88 2.79 0.58
C LEU A 107 11.12 2.33 1.32
N SER A 108 11.33 1.02 1.46
CA SER A 108 12.54 0.45 2.04
C SER A 108 12.85 -0.92 1.43
N GLY A 109 14.12 -1.30 1.37
CA GLY A 109 14.60 -2.65 1.03
C GLY A 109 15.14 -3.39 2.24
N THR A 110 14.95 -2.84 3.45
CA THR A 110 15.48 -3.40 4.70
C THR A 110 14.50 -3.17 5.84
N VAL A 111 14.54 -4.02 6.85
CA VAL A 111 13.72 -3.89 8.05
C VAL A 111 14.26 -2.77 8.92
N GLY A 112 13.45 -1.73 9.17
CA GLY A 112 13.80 -0.63 10.08
C GLY A 112 15.13 0.08 9.76
N GLY A 113 15.56 0.08 8.49
CA GLY A 113 16.85 0.64 8.08
C GLY A 113 18.07 -0.26 8.37
N ASN A 114 17.88 -1.46 8.90
CA ASN A 114 18.96 -2.41 9.17
C ASN A 114 19.43 -3.09 7.87
N THR A 115 20.59 -2.71 7.36
CA THR A 115 21.16 -3.20 6.09
C THR A 115 21.50 -4.70 6.09
N HIS A 116 21.59 -5.35 7.26
CA HIS A 116 21.75 -6.79 7.41
C HIS A 116 20.43 -7.57 7.29
N ARG A 117 19.30 -6.87 7.42
CA ARG A 117 17.96 -7.46 7.33
C ARG A 117 17.27 -7.02 6.04
N LYS A 118 17.71 -7.58 4.92
CA LYS A 118 17.14 -7.27 3.60
C LYS A 118 15.77 -7.90 3.44
N LEU A 119 14.88 -7.16 2.75
CA LEU A 119 13.57 -7.65 2.33
C LEU A 119 13.71 -8.46 1.03
N ASP A 120 13.01 -9.59 0.97
CA ASP A 120 13.04 -10.47 -0.19
C ASP A 120 11.97 -10.04 -1.21
N LEU A 121 12.39 -9.71 -2.42
CA LEU A 121 11.51 -9.34 -3.51
C LEU A 121 10.66 -10.52 -4.03
N GLN A 122 11.13 -11.77 -3.82
CA GLN A 122 10.36 -12.95 -4.17
C GLN A 122 9.21 -13.20 -3.21
N GLU A 123 9.30 -12.69 -1.97
CA GLU A 123 8.26 -12.82 -0.98
C GLU A 123 7.16 -11.75 -1.18
N PHE A 124 7.53 -10.48 -1.37
CA PHE A 124 6.58 -9.39 -1.60
C PHE A 124 7.21 -8.20 -2.31
N ARG A 125 6.39 -7.46 -3.07
CA ARG A 125 6.78 -6.23 -3.76
C ARG A 125 6.26 -4.97 -3.07
N GLY A 126 5.13 -5.08 -2.40
CA GLY A 126 4.48 -4.04 -1.63
C GLY A 126 3.27 -4.58 -0.88
N PHE A 127 2.67 -3.73 -0.06
CA PHE A 127 1.39 -3.99 0.59
C PHE A 127 0.70 -2.68 0.96
N ALA A 128 -0.62 -2.75 1.15
CA ALA A 128 -1.43 -1.66 1.68
C ALA A 128 -2.02 -2.03 3.04
N LEU A 129 -2.03 -1.07 3.96
CA LEU A 129 -2.76 -1.11 5.22
C LEU A 129 -3.91 -0.12 5.14
N ILE A 130 -5.12 -0.61 5.34
CA ILE A 130 -6.34 0.17 5.20
C ILE A 130 -6.66 0.86 6.52
N ASP A 131 -6.90 2.16 6.45
CA ASP A 131 -7.33 2.99 7.57
C ASP A 131 -8.04 4.23 7.01
N ASP A 132 -9.08 4.69 7.69
CA ASP A 132 -9.91 5.80 7.20
C ASP A 132 -9.21 7.17 7.30
N TYR A 133 -8.22 7.31 8.20
CA TYR A 133 -7.48 8.57 8.41
C TYR A 133 -6.06 8.51 7.86
N ALA A 134 -5.39 7.37 8.02
CA ALA A 134 -3.99 7.20 7.70
C ALA A 134 -3.71 5.94 6.84
N PRO A 135 -4.36 5.79 5.66
CA PRO A 135 -4.08 4.67 4.79
C PRO A 135 -2.60 4.67 4.39
N LEU A 136 -1.98 3.48 4.37
CA LEU A 136 -0.55 3.34 4.19
C LEU A 136 -0.23 2.35 3.07
N ILE A 137 0.75 2.72 2.23
CA ILE A 137 1.36 1.85 1.22
C ILE A 137 2.84 1.68 1.56
N PHE A 138 3.30 0.44 1.62
CA PHE A 138 4.71 0.10 1.69
C PHE A 138 5.17 -0.53 0.38
N ILE A 139 6.33 -0.07 -0.15
CA ILE A 139 6.94 -0.60 -1.38
C ILE A 139 8.34 -1.12 -1.08
N ASN A 140 8.62 -2.35 -1.50
CA ASN A 140 9.96 -2.94 -1.41
C ASN A 140 10.91 -2.26 -2.42
N SER A 141 11.91 -1.56 -1.90
CA SER A 141 12.85 -0.81 -2.74
C SER A 141 13.91 -1.68 -3.44
N ALA A 142 13.89 -2.99 -3.24
CA ALA A 142 14.75 -3.92 -3.99
C ALA A 142 14.29 -4.07 -5.45
N ASP A 143 13.04 -3.72 -5.77
CA ASP A 143 12.50 -3.79 -7.14
C ASP A 143 13.03 -2.65 -8.03
N THR A 144 12.88 -2.83 -9.35
CA THR A 144 13.12 -1.79 -10.35
C THR A 144 12.13 -0.63 -10.19
N TYR A 145 12.45 0.55 -10.70
CA TYR A 145 11.52 1.69 -10.63
C TYR A 145 10.20 1.43 -11.36
N THR A 146 10.21 0.69 -12.47
CA THR A 146 8.99 0.26 -13.16
C THR A 146 8.16 -0.68 -12.29
N GLY A 147 8.80 -1.66 -11.65
CA GLY A 147 8.12 -2.57 -10.71
C GLY A 147 7.56 -1.85 -9.50
N ARG A 148 8.34 -0.92 -8.90
CA ARG A 148 7.86 -0.08 -7.78
C ARG A 148 6.65 0.78 -8.18
N LEU A 149 6.66 1.37 -9.37
CA LEU A 149 5.53 2.16 -9.88
C LEU A 149 4.29 1.30 -10.06
N PHE A 150 4.45 0.10 -10.65
CA PHE A 150 3.34 -0.83 -10.82
C PHE A 150 2.75 -1.24 -9.45
N SER A 151 3.61 -1.64 -8.50
CA SER A 151 3.18 -2.01 -7.15
C SER A 151 2.50 -0.84 -6.44
N LEU A 152 3.03 0.38 -6.56
CA LEU A 152 2.44 1.57 -5.95
C LEU A 152 1.01 1.83 -6.43
N ILE A 153 0.78 1.74 -7.74
CA ILE A 153 -0.56 1.93 -8.33
C ILE A 153 -1.48 0.78 -7.93
N HIS A 154 -0.97 -0.45 -7.89
CA HIS A 154 -1.71 -1.63 -7.48
C HIS A 154 -2.19 -1.52 -6.02
N GLU A 155 -1.29 -1.21 -5.09
CA GLU A 155 -1.62 -1.06 -3.67
C GLU A 155 -2.57 0.12 -3.42
N ASN A 156 -2.48 1.18 -4.21
CA ASN A 156 -3.46 2.26 -4.16
C ASN A 156 -4.89 1.78 -4.47
N VAL A 157 -5.07 0.88 -5.44
CA VAL A 157 -6.40 0.32 -5.74
C VAL A 157 -6.97 -0.44 -4.54
N HIS A 158 -6.15 -1.18 -3.78
CA HIS A 158 -6.58 -1.87 -2.57
C HIS A 158 -7.12 -0.91 -1.52
N ILE A 159 -6.52 0.27 -1.34
CA ILE A 159 -7.06 1.30 -0.43
C ILE A 159 -8.47 1.73 -0.86
N TRP A 160 -8.70 1.96 -2.15
CA TRP A 160 -10.01 2.33 -2.67
C TRP A 160 -11.05 1.21 -2.54
N LEU A 161 -10.61 -0.06 -2.59
CA LEU A 161 -11.46 -1.23 -2.38
C LEU A 161 -11.75 -1.50 -0.89
N GLY A 162 -10.95 -0.97 0.02
CA GLY A 162 -11.04 -1.26 1.44
C GLY A 162 -10.55 -2.67 1.81
N ASP A 163 -9.72 -3.28 0.97
CA ASP A 163 -9.20 -4.63 1.16
C ASP A 163 -7.70 -4.59 1.45
N ASN A 164 -7.27 -5.08 2.62
CA ASN A 164 -5.85 -5.24 2.93
C ASN A 164 -5.19 -6.23 1.94
N SER A 165 -4.17 -5.76 1.24
CA SER A 165 -3.55 -6.50 0.13
C SER A 165 -2.46 -7.47 0.55
N LEU A 166 -2.17 -7.63 1.83
CA LEU A 166 -0.99 -8.32 2.37
C LEU A 166 -0.75 -9.73 1.78
N PHE A 167 -1.77 -10.38 1.21
CA PHE A 167 -1.69 -11.76 0.70
C PHE A 167 -2.47 -12.01 -0.59
N ASN A 168 -2.98 -10.98 -1.25
CA ASN A 168 -3.55 -11.16 -2.57
C ASN A 168 -2.43 -11.21 -3.62
N ARG A 169 -1.84 -12.41 -3.82
CA ARG A 169 -1.20 -12.69 -5.09
C ARG A 169 -2.31 -12.71 -6.14
N LEU A 170 -2.36 -11.66 -6.94
CA LEU A 170 -3.11 -11.73 -8.18
C LEU A 170 -2.37 -12.71 -9.07
N ASP A 171 -2.98 -13.85 -9.31
CA ASP A 171 -2.67 -14.70 -10.46
C ASP A 171 -3.01 -13.89 -11.71
N TRP A 172 -1.99 -13.45 -12.41
CA TRP A 172 -2.07 -12.80 -13.74
C TRP A 172 -2.00 -13.86 -14.83
#